data_bd021da35dfd0932d5eb4d25cdc77317
#
_entry.id   bd021da35dfd0932d5eb4d25cdc77317
#
_cell.length_a   1.000
_cell.length_b   1.000
_cell.length_c   1.000
_cell.angle_alpha   90.00
_cell.angle_beta   90.00
_cell.angle_gamma   90.00
#
_symmetry.space_group_name_H-M   'P 1'
#
loop_
_entity.id
_entity.type
_entity.pdbx_description
1 polymer ?
#
loop_
_entity_poly.entity_id
_entity_poly.type
_entity_poly.pdbx_seq_one_letter_code
_entity_poly.pdbx_strand_id
1 'polypeptide(L)'
;MPDNCVVGVRYCGGCNPRYDRAALVRSLEVSFPEVSFEPFRPESDCIAVLAVCGCPVQCALRPEEFREPQIITADNLDALPRVKARMEERLLTVWEAVGLTPEQVRQILPHREPMLFIDSVRALAPGRRAVALFRARPELPCFAGHFPGGPVLPGVYTVEAAAQAADILMMTAGRYAGKLPLFMGIERARFRRKILPGDTLEIHVAPQEELEKRAIAACRGEVYAGGLLAAELEIRLAFR
;
A
#
# COMPACT_ATOMS: atom_id res chain seq x y z
N MET A 1 -9.14 -1.60 -11.77
CA MET A 1 -9.17 -2.22 -10.44
C MET A 1 -9.85 -3.55 -10.58
N PRO A 2 -9.48 -4.64 -9.90
CA PRO A 2 -10.46 -5.67 -9.64
C PRO A 2 -11.56 -4.99 -8.82
N ASP A 3 -12.75 -4.88 -9.42
CA ASP A 3 -13.88 -4.09 -8.91
C ASP A 3 -14.43 -4.60 -7.55
N ASN A 4 -13.81 -5.62 -6.95
CA ASN A 4 -14.32 -6.19 -5.71
C ASN A 4 -13.23 -6.98 -4.96
N CYS A 5 -12.52 -6.35 -4.02
CA CYS A 5 -11.77 -7.10 -3.00
C CYS A 5 -12.76 -7.67 -1.98
N VAL A 6 -13.34 -8.82 -2.27
CA VAL A 6 -14.29 -9.51 -1.39
C VAL A 6 -13.56 -10.47 -0.47
N VAL A 7 -13.87 -10.42 0.81
CA VAL A 7 -13.51 -11.44 1.81
C VAL A 7 -14.78 -12.16 2.25
N GLY A 8 -14.83 -13.45 1.99
CA GLY A 8 -15.94 -14.29 2.44
C GLY A 8 -15.87 -14.52 3.94
N VAL A 9 -16.88 -14.12 4.69
CA VAL A 9 -16.94 -14.33 6.15
C VAL A 9 -17.78 -15.55 6.47
N ARG A 10 -17.17 -16.50 7.17
CA ARG A 10 -17.86 -17.70 7.64
C ARG A 10 -17.83 -17.78 9.15
N TYR A 11 -18.99 -17.70 9.77
CA TYR A 11 -19.15 -17.86 11.21
C TYR A 11 -19.33 -19.36 11.56
N CYS A 12 -18.76 -19.78 12.69
CA CYS A 12 -19.10 -21.07 13.27
C CYS A 12 -20.56 -21.08 13.79
N GLY A 13 -21.12 -22.26 14.03
CA GLY A 13 -22.52 -22.44 14.44
C GLY A 13 -22.94 -21.78 15.76
N GLY A 14 -22.00 -21.16 16.50
CA GLY A 14 -22.30 -20.33 17.67
C GLY A 14 -22.65 -21.10 18.94
N CYS A 15 -22.36 -22.40 19.02
CA CYS A 15 -22.67 -23.25 20.18
C CYS A 15 -22.01 -22.79 21.49
N ASN A 16 -20.87 -22.09 21.42
CA ASN A 16 -20.19 -21.58 22.61
C ASN A 16 -19.40 -20.30 22.24
N PRO A 17 -20.07 -19.13 22.08
CA PRO A 17 -19.41 -17.89 21.74
C PRO A 17 -18.66 -17.34 22.96
N ARG A 18 -17.33 -17.36 22.91
CA ARG A 18 -16.45 -16.82 23.96
C ARG A 18 -16.19 -15.32 23.81
N TYR A 19 -16.56 -14.71 22.67
CA TYR A 19 -16.36 -13.31 22.35
C TYR A 19 -17.39 -12.82 21.33
N ASP A 20 -17.50 -11.50 21.17
CA ASP A 20 -18.34 -10.91 20.11
C ASP A 20 -17.63 -11.05 18.74
N ARG A 21 -18.04 -12.06 17.99
CA ARG A 21 -17.54 -12.38 16.67
C ARG A 21 -17.88 -11.31 15.62
N ALA A 22 -19.02 -10.68 15.75
CA ALA A 22 -19.43 -9.59 14.86
C ALA A 22 -18.61 -8.33 15.12
N ALA A 23 -18.25 -8.04 16.38
CA ALA A 23 -17.36 -6.92 16.70
C ALA A 23 -15.97 -7.09 16.10
N LEU A 24 -15.45 -8.34 16.03
CA LEU A 24 -14.18 -8.62 15.36
C LEU A 24 -14.27 -8.25 13.87
N VAL A 25 -15.32 -8.66 13.16
CA VAL A 25 -15.51 -8.34 11.75
C VAL A 25 -15.67 -6.85 11.54
N ARG A 26 -16.50 -6.16 12.34
CA ARG A 26 -16.61 -4.68 12.29
C ARG A 26 -15.28 -3.97 12.48
N SER A 27 -14.40 -4.49 13.35
CA SER A 27 -13.05 -3.94 13.53
C SER A 27 -12.17 -4.12 12.29
N LEU A 28 -12.38 -5.18 11.52
CA LEU A 28 -11.70 -5.41 10.24
C LEU A 28 -12.27 -4.50 9.15
N GLU A 29 -13.59 -4.34 9.06
CA GLU A 29 -14.25 -3.39 8.13
C GLU A 29 -13.73 -1.96 8.30
N VAL A 30 -13.55 -1.51 9.53
CA VAL A 30 -12.94 -0.20 9.83
C VAL A 30 -11.47 -0.14 9.42
N SER A 31 -10.73 -1.26 9.56
CA SER A 31 -9.30 -1.30 9.22
C SER A 31 -9.03 -1.47 7.73
N PHE A 32 -9.99 -2.02 6.99
CA PHE A 32 -9.89 -2.34 5.57
C PHE A 32 -11.13 -1.82 4.81
N PRO A 33 -11.32 -0.50 4.73
CA PRO A 33 -12.53 0.09 4.14
C PRO A 33 -12.68 -0.19 2.63
N GLU A 34 -11.61 -0.62 1.96
CA GLU A 34 -11.61 -1.02 0.54
C GLU A 34 -11.99 -2.50 0.33
N VAL A 35 -12.18 -3.27 1.42
CA VAL A 35 -12.53 -4.68 1.37
C VAL A 35 -14.01 -4.83 1.70
N SER A 36 -14.75 -5.53 0.84
CA SER A 36 -16.13 -5.96 1.15
C SER A 36 -16.09 -7.26 1.94
N PHE A 37 -16.67 -7.27 3.12
CA PHE A 37 -16.83 -8.47 3.95
C PHE A 37 -18.23 -9.04 3.74
N GLU A 38 -18.32 -10.15 3.00
CA GLU A 38 -19.60 -10.75 2.62
C GLU A 38 -19.75 -12.16 3.20
N PRO A 39 -20.99 -12.65 3.44
CA PRO A 39 -21.19 -14.04 3.81
C PRO A 39 -20.56 -14.98 2.79
N PHE A 40 -19.66 -15.86 3.26
CA PHE A 40 -18.99 -16.82 2.38
C PHE A 40 -19.99 -17.78 1.72
N ARG A 41 -19.83 -17.96 0.41
CA ARG A 41 -20.48 -19.01 -0.39
C ARG A 41 -19.40 -19.73 -1.20
N PRO A 42 -19.50 -21.07 -1.38
CA PRO A 42 -18.48 -21.83 -2.10
C PRO A 42 -18.19 -21.34 -3.52
N GLU A 43 -19.18 -20.77 -4.18
CA GLU A 43 -19.10 -20.20 -5.54
C GLU A 43 -18.60 -18.73 -5.55
N SER A 44 -18.41 -18.10 -4.39
CA SER A 44 -17.97 -16.69 -4.33
C SER A 44 -16.53 -16.55 -4.81
N ASP A 45 -16.29 -15.61 -5.70
CA ASP A 45 -14.95 -15.16 -6.07
C ASP A 45 -14.42 -14.20 -4.99
N CYS A 46 -13.82 -14.77 -3.94
CA CYS A 46 -13.28 -14.00 -2.83
C CYS A 46 -11.75 -14.15 -2.75
N ILE A 47 -11.07 -13.07 -2.36
CA ILE A 47 -9.61 -13.04 -2.21
C ILE A 47 -9.12 -13.84 -1.00
N ALA A 48 -9.97 -13.97 0.02
CA ALA A 48 -9.71 -14.76 1.22
C ALA A 48 -11.03 -15.16 1.88
N VAL A 49 -10.98 -16.19 2.72
CA VAL A 49 -12.09 -16.58 3.59
C VAL A 49 -11.70 -16.36 5.04
N LEU A 50 -12.43 -15.52 5.73
CA LEU A 50 -12.30 -15.29 7.17
C LEU A 50 -13.21 -16.27 7.93
N ALA A 51 -12.61 -17.29 8.51
CA ALA A 51 -13.30 -18.26 9.37
C ALA A 51 -13.33 -17.73 10.81
N VAL A 52 -14.51 -17.29 11.26
CA VAL A 52 -14.71 -16.71 12.60
C VAL A 52 -15.24 -17.77 13.54
N CYS A 53 -14.37 -18.30 14.40
CA CYS A 53 -14.62 -19.42 15.29
C CYS A 53 -14.84 -18.93 16.73
N GLY A 54 -15.92 -19.38 17.40
CA GLY A 54 -16.21 -19.04 18.78
C GLY A 54 -15.61 -19.98 19.82
N CYS A 55 -14.96 -21.07 19.38
CA CYS A 55 -14.38 -22.09 20.27
C CYS A 55 -13.25 -22.87 19.56
N PRO A 56 -12.44 -23.61 20.33
CA PRO A 56 -11.31 -24.38 19.79
C PRO A 56 -11.68 -25.48 18.78
N VAL A 57 -12.94 -25.90 18.71
CA VAL A 57 -13.41 -26.91 17.73
C VAL A 57 -13.34 -26.39 16.30
N GLN A 58 -13.38 -25.07 16.11
CA GLN A 58 -13.19 -24.40 14.82
C GLN A 58 -14.09 -24.94 13.69
N CYS A 59 -15.36 -25.22 14.01
CA CYS A 59 -16.30 -25.84 13.07
C CYS A 59 -16.66 -24.96 11.85
N ALA A 60 -16.18 -23.71 11.78
CA ALA A 60 -16.21 -22.89 10.58
C ALA A 60 -15.20 -23.36 9.52
N LEU A 61 -14.18 -24.09 9.93
CA LEU A 61 -13.17 -24.67 9.04
C LEU A 61 -13.69 -26.02 8.49
N ARG A 62 -13.97 -26.05 7.21
CA ARG A 62 -14.26 -27.27 6.45
C ARG A 62 -13.30 -27.32 5.29
N PRO A 63 -12.15 -28.02 5.43
CA PRO A 63 -11.07 -28.00 4.44
C PRO A 63 -11.53 -28.33 3.02
N GLU A 64 -12.52 -29.19 2.89
CA GLU A 64 -13.10 -29.61 1.62
C GLU A 64 -13.85 -28.51 0.85
N GLU A 65 -14.24 -27.43 1.55
CA GLU A 65 -14.98 -26.30 0.94
C GLU A 65 -14.05 -25.13 0.56
N PHE A 66 -12.76 -25.20 0.94
CA PHE A 66 -11.83 -24.11 0.75
C PHE A 66 -10.59 -24.54 -0.03
N ARG A 67 -10.08 -23.66 -0.85
CA ARG A 67 -8.75 -23.80 -1.45
C ARG A 67 -7.71 -23.09 -0.58
N GLU A 68 -6.70 -23.82 -0.09
CA GLU A 68 -5.56 -23.19 0.55
C GLU A 68 -4.75 -22.37 -0.48
N PRO A 69 -4.15 -21.24 -0.12
CA PRO A 69 -3.89 -20.65 1.21
C PRO A 69 -4.88 -19.53 1.61
N GLN A 70 -6.12 -19.57 1.18
CA GLN A 70 -7.06 -18.45 1.29
C GLN A 70 -7.75 -18.32 2.67
N ILE A 71 -7.52 -19.23 3.60
CA ILE A 71 -8.23 -19.24 4.90
C ILE A 71 -7.48 -18.43 5.95
N ILE A 72 -8.18 -17.46 6.55
CA ILE A 72 -7.72 -16.70 7.71
C ILE A 72 -8.62 -17.03 8.89
N THR A 73 -8.06 -17.55 9.97
CA THR A 73 -8.83 -18.00 11.13
C THR A 73 -8.77 -16.97 12.25
N ALA A 74 -9.96 -16.62 12.78
CA ALA A 74 -10.12 -15.84 14.00
C ALA A 74 -10.85 -16.68 15.05
N ASP A 75 -10.27 -16.90 16.22
CA ASP A 75 -10.76 -17.76 17.28
C ASP A 75 -10.97 -17.04 18.61
N ASN A 76 -10.53 -15.79 18.71
CA ASN A 76 -10.73 -14.88 19.84
C ASN A 76 -10.45 -13.43 19.41
N LEU A 77 -10.70 -12.45 20.31
CA LEU A 77 -10.41 -11.04 20.02
C LEU A 77 -8.90 -10.73 19.96
N ASP A 78 -8.07 -11.46 20.71
CA ASP A 78 -6.63 -11.27 20.71
C ASP A 78 -6.01 -11.74 19.37
N ALA A 79 -6.75 -12.47 18.56
CA ALA A 79 -6.36 -12.84 17.22
C ALA A 79 -6.37 -11.65 16.23
N LEU A 80 -7.01 -10.52 16.58
CA LEU A 80 -7.20 -9.40 15.66
C LEU A 80 -5.89 -8.88 15.03
N PRO A 81 -4.77 -8.67 15.75
CA PRO A 81 -3.51 -8.26 15.14
C PRO A 81 -2.98 -9.28 14.13
N ARG A 82 -3.05 -10.57 14.44
CA ARG A 82 -2.64 -11.67 13.54
C ARG A 82 -3.52 -11.72 12.30
N VAL A 83 -4.84 -11.58 12.48
CA VAL A 83 -5.81 -11.56 11.37
C VAL A 83 -5.54 -10.38 10.46
N LYS A 84 -5.31 -9.18 11.01
CA LYS A 84 -4.94 -7.99 10.23
C LYS A 84 -3.66 -8.22 9.41
N ALA A 85 -2.61 -8.73 10.03
CA ALA A 85 -1.35 -9.01 9.32
C ALA A 85 -1.53 -10.01 8.17
N ARG A 86 -2.33 -11.06 8.35
CA ARG A 86 -2.63 -12.04 7.29
C ARG A 86 -3.52 -11.44 6.20
N MET A 87 -4.44 -10.57 6.56
CA MET A 87 -5.25 -9.81 5.60
C MET A 87 -4.37 -8.88 4.76
N GLU A 88 -3.46 -8.14 5.39
CA GLU A 88 -2.50 -7.27 4.71
C GLU A 88 -1.61 -8.05 3.75
N GLU A 89 -1.05 -9.17 4.20
CA GLU A 89 -0.24 -10.07 3.37
C GLU A 89 -1.04 -10.54 2.14
N ARG A 90 -2.28 -10.97 2.34
CA ARG A 90 -3.12 -11.45 1.26
C ARG A 90 -3.53 -10.35 0.29
N LEU A 91 -3.90 -9.19 0.80
CA LEU A 91 -4.21 -8.02 -0.01
C LEU A 91 -2.99 -7.58 -0.83
N LEU A 92 -1.79 -7.59 -0.24
CA LEU A 92 -0.55 -7.30 -0.98
C LEU A 92 -0.38 -8.25 -2.17
N THR A 93 -0.63 -9.54 -2.01
CA THR A 93 -0.53 -10.52 -3.11
C THR A 93 -1.54 -10.21 -4.24
N VAL A 94 -2.76 -9.79 -3.89
CA VAL A 94 -3.77 -9.38 -4.87
C VAL A 94 -3.40 -8.05 -5.52
N TRP A 95 -2.84 -7.12 -4.76
CA TRP A 95 -2.43 -5.79 -5.24
C TRP A 95 -1.10 -5.80 -5.99
N GLU A 96 -0.19 -6.73 -5.70
CA GLU A 96 1.01 -6.96 -6.54
C GLU A 96 0.63 -7.35 -7.97
N ALA A 97 -0.57 -7.91 -8.16
CA ALA A 97 -1.14 -8.12 -9.49
C ALA A 97 -1.65 -6.82 -10.16
N VAL A 98 -1.75 -5.71 -9.42
CA VAL A 98 -2.21 -4.39 -9.90
C VAL A 98 -1.04 -3.40 -9.86
N GLY A 99 0.01 -3.70 -10.61
CA GLY A 99 1.06 -2.73 -10.90
C GLY A 99 0.57 -1.65 -11.87
N LEU A 100 1.30 -0.54 -11.97
CA LEU A 100 1.09 0.48 -12.99
C LEU A 100 2.26 0.50 -13.95
N THR A 101 1.94 0.49 -15.25
CA THR A 101 2.92 0.69 -16.31
C THR A 101 3.37 2.16 -16.36
N PRO A 102 4.48 2.48 -17.05
CA PRO A 102 4.93 3.86 -17.22
C PRO A 102 3.86 4.76 -17.85
N GLU A 103 3.05 4.23 -18.78
CA GLU A 103 1.96 4.96 -19.42
C GLU A 103 0.84 5.30 -18.43
N GLN A 104 0.48 4.36 -17.56
CA GLN A 104 -0.53 4.58 -16.52
C GLN A 104 -0.02 5.57 -15.46
N VAL A 105 1.26 5.53 -15.09
CA VAL A 105 1.88 6.53 -14.21
C VAL A 105 1.74 7.93 -14.82
N ARG A 106 2.03 8.10 -16.14
CA ARG A 106 1.86 9.37 -16.84
C ARG A 106 0.42 9.85 -16.94
N GLN A 107 -0.56 8.95 -16.91
CA GLN A 107 -1.98 9.32 -16.88
C GLN A 107 -2.44 9.83 -15.51
N ILE A 108 -1.83 9.32 -14.43
CA ILE A 108 -2.17 9.70 -13.06
C ILE A 108 -1.42 10.97 -12.65
N LEU A 109 -0.08 10.98 -12.83
CA LEU A 109 0.75 12.11 -12.44
C LEU A 109 0.72 13.23 -13.48
N PRO A 110 0.61 14.52 -13.05
CA PRO A 110 0.75 15.65 -13.96
C PRO A 110 2.22 15.89 -14.38
N HIS A 111 3.17 15.32 -13.66
CA HIS A 111 4.62 15.47 -13.89
C HIS A 111 5.03 14.95 -15.27
N ARG A 112 6.03 15.59 -15.86
CA ARG A 112 6.66 15.17 -17.13
C ARG A 112 8.17 15.30 -17.02
N GLU A 113 8.91 14.63 -17.91
CA GLU A 113 10.36 14.76 -17.95
C GLU A 113 10.80 16.23 -18.09
N PRO A 114 11.86 16.65 -17.39
CA PRO A 114 12.78 15.82 -16.59
C PRO A 114 12.34 15.61 -15.12
N MET A 115 11.13 16.04 -14.73
CA MET A 115 10.64 15.99 -13.36
C MET A 115 9.72 14.78 -13.08
N LEU A 116 9.49 13.90 -14.02
CA LEU A 116 8.82 12.63 -13.78
C LEU A 116 9.84 11.58 -13.35
N PHE A 117 9.80 11.19 -12.07
CA PHE A 117 10.77 10.24 -11.50
C PHE A 117 10.24 8.81 -11.46
N ILE A 118 8.95 8.62 -11.23
CA ILE A 118 8.39 7.27 -11.11
C ILE A 118 8.32 6.59 -12.48
N ASP A 119 9.08 5.50 -12.62
CA ASP A 119 9.09 4.69 -13.83
C ASP A 119 7.87 3.76 -13.91
N SER A 120 7.50 3.13 -12.78
CA SER A 120 6.37 2.22 -12.67
C SER A 120 5.96 2.03 -11.21
N VAL A 121 4.82 1.38 -10.99
CA VAL A 121 4.40 0.96 -9.65
C VAL A 121 4.29 -0.56 -9.65
N ARG A 122 5.00 -1.20 -8.73
CA ARG A 122 5.01 -2.66 -8.60
C ARG A 122 3.77 -3.17 -7.86
N ALA A 123 3.36 -2.46 -6.83
CA ALA A 123 2.19 -2.80 -6.02
C ALA A 123 1.43 -1.54 -5.62
N LEU A 124 0.10 -1.58 -5.74
CA LEU A 124 -0.77 -0.44 -5.43
C LEU A 124 -2.03 -0.90 -4.72
N ALA A 125 -2.21 -0.38 -3.52
CA ALA A 125 -3.46 -0.36 -2.77
C ALA A 125 -3.91 1.10 -2.61
N PRO A 126 -4.83 1.60 -3.44
CA PRO A 126 -5.23 2.99 -3.48
C PRO A 126 -5.59 3.55 -2.10
N GLY A 127 -4.96 4.67 -1.73
CA GLY A 127 -5.16 5.32 -0.43
C GLY A 127 -4.58 4.58 0.77
N ARG A 128 -3.87 3.46 0.59
CA ARG A 128 -3.31 2.66 1.70
C ARG A 128 -1.82 2.41 1.59
N ARG A 129 -1.36 1.90 0.47
CA ARG A 129 0.06 1.60 0.24
C ARG A 129 0.38 1.57 -1.25
N ALA A 130 1.57 2.05 -1.59
CA ALA A 130 2.15 1.82 -2.91
C ALA A 130 3.63 1.45 -2.78
N VAL A 131 4.09 0.66 -3.75
CA VAL A 131 5.51 0.37 -3.97
C VAL A 131 5.86 0.81 -5.38
N ALA A 132 6.51 1.94 -5.50
CA ALA A 132 6.91 2.54 -6.76
C ALA A 132 8.38 2.26 -7.06
N LEU A 133 8.74 2.30 -8.34
CA LEU A 133 10.10 2.13 -8.82
C LEU A 133 10.59 3.39 -9.50
N PHE A 134 11.82 3.78 -9.18
CA PHE A 134 12.53 4.86 -9.83
C PHE A 134 13.97 4.43 -10.13
N ARG A 135 14.38 4.46 -11.38
CA ARG A 135 15.75 4.19 -11.77
C ARG A 135 16.54 5.48 -11.83
N ALA A 136 17.59 5.59 -11.03
CA ALA A 136 18.54 6.68 -11.05
C ALA A 136 19.42 6.56 -12.31
N ARG A 137 18.81 6.82 -13.50
CA ARG A 137 19.50 6.68 -14.80
C ARG A 137 20.75 7.54 -14.84
N PRO A 138 21.91 7.03 -15.33
CA PRO A 138 23.17 7.78 -15.38
C PRO A 138 23.06 9.10 -16.15
N GLU A 139 22.11 9.21 -17.07
CA GLU A 139 21.85 10.36 -17.92
C GLU A 139 21.09 11.49 -17.21
N LEU A 140 20.66 11.30 -15.95
CA LEU A 140 19.98 12.35 -15.19
C LEU A 140 20.92 13.57 -15.07
N PRO A 141 20.42 14.78 -15.41
CA PRO A 141 21.26 15.99 -15.44
C PRO A 141 21.96 16.31 -14.11
N CYS A 142 21.39 15.88 -12.99
CA CYS A 142 21.96 16.11 -11.66
C CYS A 142 23.35 15.48 -11.48
N PHE A 143 23.64 14.35 -12.15
CA PHE A 143 24.91 13.66 -11.98
C PHE A 143 26.10 14.40 -12.60
N ALA A 144 25.86 15.30 -13.56
CA ALA A 144 26.94 16.13 -14.15
C ALA A 144 27.55 17.07 -13.10
N GLY A 145 26.77 17.52 -12.11
CA GLY A 145 27.21 18.48 -11.09
C GLY A 145 27.26 17.93 -9.67
N HIS A 146 26.63 16.80 -9.36
CA HIS A 146 26.49 16.30 -7.99
C HIS A 146 27.09 14.88 -7.81
N PHE A 147 28.43 14.66 -7.78
CA PHE A 147 29.52 15.64 -7.90
C PHE A 147 30.43 15.24 -9.05
N PRO A 148 31.20 16.17 -9.67
CA PRO A 148 32.18 15.82 -10.68
C PRO A 148 33.17 14.77 -10.14
N GLY A 149 33.38 13.65 -10.87
CA GLY A 149 34.28 12.56 -10.49
C GLY A 149 33.76 11.60 -9.42
N GLY A 150 32.59 11.87 -8.81
CA GLY A 150 31.94 11.00 -7.80
C GLY A 150 30.42 11.20 -7.74
N PRO A 151 29.68 10.82 -8.80
CA PRO A 151 28.25 11.15 -8.89
C PRO A 151 27.43 10.40 -7.84
N VAL A 152 26.54 11.13 -7.19
CA VAL A 152 25.57 10.64 -6.20
C VAL A 152 24.23 11.30 -6.49
N LEU A 153 23.14 10.57 -6.39
CA LEU A 153 21.79 11.16 -6.52
C LEU A 153 21.57 12.19 -5.40
N PRO A 154 21.19 13.44 -5.72
CA PRO A 154 20.85 14.42 -4.69
C PRO A 154 19.70 13.91 -3.82
N GLY A 155 19.78 14.07 -2.50
CA GLY A 155 18.72 13.63 -1.58
C GLY A 155 17.35 14.21 -1.90
N VAL A 156 17.29 15.42 -2.43
CA VAL A 156 16.02 16.07 -2.85
C VAL A 156 15.32 15.33 -3.99
N TYR A 157 16.05 14.64 -4.88
CA TYR A 157 15.46 13.77 -5.91
C TYR A 157 14.77 12.56 -5.29
N THR A 158 15.36 12.00 -4.21
CA THR A 158 14.75 10.90 -3.45
C THR A 158 13.48 11.35 -2.75
N VAL A 159 13.46 12.57 -2.21
CA VAL A 159 12.27 13.18 -1.57
C VAL A 159 11.17 13.39 -2.61
N GLU A 160 11.50 13.96 -3.75
CA GLU A 160 10.53 14.19 -4.84
C GLU A 160 9.98 12.88 -5.39
N ALA A 161 10.81 11.87 -5.60
CA ALA A 161 10.35 10.54 -6.04
C ALA A 161 9.37 9.91 -5.03
N ALA A 162 9.63 10.07 -3.72
CA ALA A 162 8.71 9.59 -2.68
C ALA A 162 7.40 10.40 -2.65
N ALA A 163 7.45 11.71 -2.93
CA ALA A 163 6.26 12.54 -3.05
C ALA A 163 5.40 12.10 -4.24
N GLN A 164 5.99 11.88 -5.40
CA GLN A 164 5.28 11.38 -6.58
C GLN A 164 4.67 9.99 -6.35
N ALA A 165 5.36 9.09 -5.63
CA ALA A 165 4.81 7.81 -5.24
C ALA A 165 3.59 7.97 -4.32
N ALA A 166 3.64 8.92 -3.38
CA ALA A 166 2.52 9.26 -2.50
C ALA A 166 1.38 9.95 -3.26
N ASP A 167 1.68 10.78 -4.26
CA ASP A 167 0.66 11.37 -5.15
C ASP A 167 -0.11 10.27 -5.89
N ILE A 168 0.58 9.30 -6.48
CA ILE A 168 -0.05 8.14 -7.13
C ILE A 168 -0.98 7.43 -6.14
N LEU A 169 -0.46 7.12 -4.94
CA LEU A 169 -1.22 6.45 -3.89
C LEU A 169 -2.52 7.17 -3.57
N MET A 170 -2.47 8.48 -3.36
CA MET A 170 -3.63 9.28 -2.95
C MET A 170 -4.58 9.57 -4.11
N MET A 171 -4.05 9.88 -5.30
CA MET A 171 -4.88 10.20 -6.48
C MET A 171 -5.64 8.97 -6.99
N THR A 172 -5.10 7.78 -6.83
CA THR A 172 -5.78 6.53 -7.20
C THR A 172 -6.88 6.12 -6.22
N ALA A 173 -6.94 6.70 -5.02
CA ALA A 173 -8.05 6.49 -4.07
C ALA A 173 -9.38 7.14 -4.50
N GLY A 174 -9.43 7.79 -5.66
CA GLY A 174 -10.64 8.36 -6.27
C GLY A 174 -10.94 9.79 -5.86
N ARG A 175 -10.86 10.13 -4.57
CA ARG A 175 -11.21 11.48 -4.06
C ARG A 175 -10.26 12.60 -4.52
N TYR A 176 -9.06 12.26 -4.95
CA TYR A 176 -8.06 13.20 -5.47
C TYR A 176 -7.76 12.97 -6.96
N ALA A 177 -8.53 12.13 -7.63
CA ALA A 177 -8.36 11.86 -9.05
C ALA A 177 -8.45 13.16 -9.87
N GLY A 178 -7.50 13.38 -10.76
CA GLY A 178 -7.44 14.56 -11.63
C GLY A 178 -7.08 15.87 -10.93
N LYS A 179 -6.81 15.88 -9.64
CA LYS A 179 -6.34 17.06 -8.91
C LYS A 179 -4.85 17.28 -9.11
N LEU A 180 -4.41 18.53 -8.94
CA LEU A 180 -2.99 18.89 -8.95
C LEU A 180 -2.39 18.63 -7.57
N PRO A 181 -1.40 17.72 -7.45
CA PRO A 181 -0.68 17.53 -6.20
C PRO A 181 0.34 18.64 -5.99
N LEU A 182 0.38 19.16 -4.77
CA LEU A 182 1.29 20.23 -4.39
C LEU A 182 2.08 19.82 -3.15
N PHE A 183 3.39 19.96 -3.21
CA PHE A 183 4.26 19.69 -2.08
C PHE A 183 4.08 20.78 -1.01
N MET A 184 3.65 20.41 0.20
CA MET A 184 3.44 21.36 1.30
C MET A 184 4.63 21.45 2.26
N GLY A 185 5.29 20.33 2.50
CA GLY A 185 6.39 20.30 3.45
C GLY A 185 7.01 18.92 3.64
N ILE A 186 8.18 18.95 4.26
CA ILE A 186 8.93 17.78 4.70
C ILE A 186 9.01 17.88 6.23
N GLU A 187 8.31 16.99 6.93
CA GLU A 187 8.36 16.93 8.39
C GLU A 187 9.65 16.24 8.83
N ARG A 188 10.09 15.26 8.06
CA ARG A 188 11.30 14.50 8.32
C ARG A 188 11.90 13.93 7.05
N ALA A 189 13.24 14.01 6.92
CA ALA A 189 14.00 13.28 5.91
C ALA A 189 15.29 12.77 6.54
N ARG A 190 15.57 11.50 6.38
CA ARG A 190 16.83 10.87 6.80
C ARG A 190 17.40 10.05 5.66
N PHE A 191 18.61 10.41 5.21
CA PHE A 191 19.37 9.70 4.20
C PHE A 191 20.39 8.82 4.90
N ARG A 192 20.31 7.51 4.66
CA ARG A 192 21.15 6.51 5.33
C ARG A 192 22.26 5.98 4.43
N ARG A 193 22.06 6.09 3.11
CA ARG A 193 22.98 5.58 2.10
C ARG A 193 23.03 6.49 0.90
N LYS A 194 24.20 6.47 0.22
CA LYS A 194 24.35 7.08 -1.10
C LYS A 194 23.58 6.25 -2.13
N ILE A 195 22.96 6.91 -3.07
CA ILE A 195 22.32 6.33 -4.24
C ILE A 195 23.18 6.73 -5.43
N LEU A 196 23.61 5.74 -6.21
CA LEU A 196 24.54 5.92 -7.30
C LEU A 196 23.84 5.90 -8.67
N PRO A 197 24.45 6.43 -9.73
CA PRO A 197 23.95 6.25 -11.08
C PRO A 197 23.75 4.76 -11.40
N GLY A 198 22.60 4.41 -11.93
CA GLY A 198 22.22 3.05 -12.27
C GLY A 198 21.43 2.30 -11.18
N ASP A 199 21.42 2.79 -9.93
CA ASP A 199 20.61 2.18 -8.88
C ASP A 199 19.10 2.26 -9.21
N THR A 200 18.37 1.24 -8.80
CA THR A 200 16.90 1.27 -8.81
C THR A 200 16.40 1.42 -7.38
N LEU A 201 15.63 2.47 -7.19
CA LEU A 201 14.97 2.75 -5.92
C LEU A 201 13.62 2.04 -5.88
N GLU A 202 13.38 1.32 -4.81
CA GLU A 202 12.07 0.80 -4.44
C GLU A 202 11.50 1.70 -3.34
N ILE A 203 10.38 2.36 -3.63
CA ILE A 203 9.81 3.42 -2.81
C ILE A 203 8.49 2.94 -2.25
N HIS A 204 8.46 2.67 -0.95
CA HIS A 204 7.28 2.27 -0.20
C HIS A 204 6.64 3.50 0.42
N VAL A 205 5.36 3.74 0.16
CA VAL A 205 4.61 4.85 0.73
C VAL A 205 3.29 4.40 1.34
N ALA A 206 2.93 5.05 2.45
CA ALA A 206 1.65 4.85 3.11
C ALA A 206 1.17 6.16 3.75
N PRO A 207 -0.14 6.43 3.82
CA PRO A 207 -0.66 7.59 4.51
C PRO A 207 -0.46 7.42 6.03
N GLN A 208 -0.23 8.54 6.73
CA GLN A 208 -0.19 8.62 8.19
C GLN A 208 -1.39 9.41 8.73
N GLU A 209 -1.70 10.51 8.07
CA GLU A 209 -2.79 11.40 8.42
C GLU A 209 -3.43 11.95 7.16
N GLU A 210 -4.74 12.09 7.17
CA GLU A 210 -5.48 12.70 6.08
C GLU A 210 -6.50 13.70 6.61
N LEU A 211 -6.39 14.95 6.15
CA LEU A 211 -7.33 16.02 6.42
C LEU A 211 -8.23 16.22 5.18
N GLU A 212 -9.19 15.32 5.01
CA GLU A 212 -10.05 15.25 3.82
C GLU A 212 -10.69 16.59 3.42
N LYS A 213 -11.26 17.32 4.41
CA LYS A 213 -11.91 18.63 4.19
C LYS A 213 -10.95 19.69 3.62
N ARG A 214 -9.65 19.55 3.84
CA ARG A 214 -8.61 20.46 3.34
C ARG A 214 -7.89 19.91 2.12
N ALA A 215 -8.18 18.67 1.74
CA ALA A 215 -7.49 17.91 0.72
C ALA A 215 -5.97 17.89 0.95
N ILE A 216 -5.57 17.53 2.17
CA ILE A 216 -4.18 17.43 2.63
C ILE A 216 -3.95 16.02 3.14
N ALA A 217 -2.82 15.42 2.75
CA ALA A 217 -2.36 14.13 3.27
C ALA A 217 -0.92 14.23 3.77
N ALA A 218 -0.64 13.64 4.93
CA ALA A 218 0.70 13.34 5.38
C ALA A 218 1.00 11.88 5.08
N CYS A 219 2.14 11.61 4.44
CA CYS A 219 2.56 10.28 4.03
C CYS A 219 3.94 9.95 4.58
N ARG A 220 4.13 8.68 4.97
CA ARG A 220 5.43 8.11 5.28
C ARG A 220 5.98 7.41 4.05
N GLY A 221 7.28 7.59 3.79
CA GLY A 221 8.02 6.92 2.74
C GLY A 221 9.26 6.22 3.27
N GLU A 222 9.53 5.01 2.77
CA GLU A 222 10.79 4.29 2.94
C GLU A 222 11.35 3.98 1.55
N VAL A 223 12.60 4.33 1.34
CA VAL A 223 13.28 4.16 0.05
C VAL A 223 14.40 3.16 0.19
N TYR A 224 14.38 2.13 -0.63
CA TYR A 224 15.38 1.08 -0.66
C TYR A 224 16.18 1.14 -1.96
N ALA A 225 17.47 0.89 -1.87
CA ALA A 225 18.37 0.71 -3.01
C ALA A 225 19.19 -0.57 -2.81
N GLY A 226 19.12 -1.49 -3.78
CA GLY A 226 19.76 -2.81 -3.66
C GLY A 226 19.25 -3.62 -2.45
N GLY A 227 17.96 -3.50 -2.10
CA GLY A 227 17.35 -4.17 -0.96
C GLY A 227 17.69 -3.59 0.42
N LEU A 228 18.46 -2.49 0.49
CA LEU A 228 18.89 -1.87 1.73
C LEU A 228 18.23 -0.48 1.90
N LEU A 229 17.77 -0.17 3.10
CA LEU A 229 17.13 1.10 3.42
C LEU A 229 18.10 2.28 3.15
N ALA A 230 17.71 3.14 2.20
CA ALA A 230 18.50 4.29 1.76
C ALA A 230 17.97 5.60 2.33
N ALA A 231 16.65 5.75 2.47
CA ALA A 231 16.05 6.94 3.08
C ALA A 231 14.73 6.62 3.78
N GLU A 232 14.38 7.47 4.76
CA GLU A 232 13.08 7.52 5.45
C GLU A 232 12.55 8.94 5.40
N LEU A 233 11.26 9.09 5.10
CA LEU A 233 10.64 10.37 4.79
C LEU A 233 9.27 10.48 5.47
N GLU A 234 8.94 11.67 5.93
CA GLU A 234 7.58 12.08 6.33
C GLU A 234 7.29 13.39 5.58
N ILE A 235 6.31 13.34 4.68
CA ILE A 235 6.01 14.41 3.74
C ILE A 235 4.55 14.80 3.81
N ARG A 236 4.25 16.03 3.47
CA ARG A 236 2.88 16.57 3.45
C ARG A 236 2.55 17.10 2.06
N LEU A 237 1.40 16.68 1.55
CA LEU A 237 0.89 16.99 0.21
C LEU A 237 -0.48 17.63 0.29
N ALA A 238 -0.80 18.51 -0.66
CA ALA A 238 -2.14 19.06 -0.85
C ALA A 238 -2.62 18.78 -2.28
N PHE A 239 -3.92 18.61 -2.46
CA PHE A 239 -4.55 18.28 -3.75
C PHE A 239 -5.55 19.39 -4.13
N ARG A 240 -5.31 20.08 -5.26
CA ARG A 240 -6.10 21.23 -5.74
C ARG A 240 -6.79 20.95 -7.06
#